data_177d50df3134ad4aa30b2778bb66b965
#
_entry.id   177d50df3134ad4aa30b2778bb66b965
#
_cell.length_a   1.000
_cell.length_b   1.000
_cell.length_c   1.000
_cell.angle_alpha   90.00
_cell.angle_beta   90.00
_cell.angle_gamma   90.00
#
_symmetry.space_group_name_H-M   'P 1'
#
loop_
_entity.id
_entity.type
_entity.pdbx_description
1 polymer ?
#
loop_
_entity_poly.entity_id
_entity_poly.type
_entity_poly.pdbx_seq_one_letter_code
_entity_poly.pdbx_strand_id
1 'polypeptide(L)'
;MFKIIPQPTSVKPLSNKKGYSFYEATITDMPEAYELVDFVKIALNKNISICHNGKENIILKTDDSFENEEGYAVSCTEGTITVTAKNDTGIFYAMQTLKQIFLQSTDEIPAFEIEDNPRFSYRGYLLDCGRYFYSVEDVKKVVDFLALHKFNALHWHLTEDQGWRIEIKKYPLLTQKGSKRSHTNFNHKPHGGFYTQEEIREIVAYCHKKHIKVIPEFDIPGHNVSSIACYPHLACFERDLEVATHWGVKRDILCAGKETTYQFVYDVLDEIMELFPDKVIHIGGDEAFKERWKICPNCQKAIKENGLRDEDDLQMLFMTKINNYLQSKGYSSIMWGNDTKGGTEALSPDIAWTVYKPQTTEASIKIERQRGRRLINSRNRPYYLDFPYGWNSLKDVCDDNGALTNNDSDTLGIEACMWTEYVPNMKRLEFLTFPRLGAITENAWSPKGSSTFSSFTNKADAYYKLLDAHKIGYAPMNKACPSFLYKHASSIWFKRRVFHWERLHTALDNKKVERLAKKQ
;
A
#
# COMPACT_ATOMS: atom_id res chain seq x y z
N MET A 1 11.92 30.28 4.35
CA MET A 1 11.84 29.18 3.38
C MET A 1 10.72 28.26 3.83
N PHE A 2 9.84 27.81 2.92
CA PHE A 2 8.70 26.96 3.25
C PHE A 2 9.13 25.57 3.75
N LYS A 3 8.41 25.06 4.72
CA LYS A 3 8.59 23.72 5.30
C LYS A 3 7.63 22.77 4.62
N ILE A 4 8.07 22.10 3.55
CA ILE A 4 7.26 21.25 2.68
C ILE A 4 7.63 19.76 2.89
N ILE A 5 6.64 18.89 2.97
CA ILE A 5 6.77 17.44 3.02
C ILE A 5 5.85 16.84 1.93
N PRO A 6 6.40 16.05 0.98
CA PRO A 6 7.82 15.78 0.78
C PRO A 6 8.60 17.01 0.32
N GLN A 7 9.89 17.04 0.65
CA GLN A 7 10.82 18.10 0.24
C GLN A 7 10.92 18.13 -1.28
N PRO A 8 10.59 19.25 -1.97
CA PRO A 8 10.80 19.38 -3.39
C PRO A 8 12.27 19.26 -3.80
N THR A 9 12.51 18.87 -5.04
CA THR A 9 13.85 18.75 -5.62
C THR A 9 14.63 20.06 -5.53
N SER A 10 13.99 21.19 -5.83
CA SER A 10 14.59 22.51 -5.70
C SER A 10 13.59 23.53 -5.17
N VAL A 11 14.02 24.38 -4.26
CA VAL A 11 13.25 25.55 -3.77
C VAL A 11 14.17 26.76 -3.70
N LYS A 12 13.94 27.75 -4.56
CA LYS A 12 14.75 28.98 -4.65
C LYS A 12 13.94 30.20 -4.22
N PRO A 13 14.28 30.87 -3.12
CA PRO A 13 13.67 32.17 -2.78
C PRO A 13 14.18 33.26 -3.73
N LEU A 14 13.30 34.18 -4.12
CA LEU A 14 13.59 35.29 -5.02
C LEU A 14 13.45 36.61 -4.28
N SER A 15 14.43 36.95 -3.42
CA SER A 15 14.37 38.08 -2.46
C SER A 15 14.14 39.44 -3.10
N ASN A 16 14.48 39.62 -4.39
CA ASN A 16 14.40 40.90 -5.09
C ASN A 16 13.13 41.03 -5.96
N LYS A 17 12.22 40.07 -5.89
CA LYS A 17 10.97 40.07 -6.66
C LYS A 17 9.76 40.19 -5.73
N LYS A 18 8.69 40.81 -6.25
CA LYS A 18 7.39 40.84 -5.57
C LYS A 18 6.79 39.46 -5.57
N GLY A 19 6.24 39.01 -4.45
CA GLY A 19 5.51 37.77 -4.29
C GLY A 19 4.06 37.89 -4.71
N TYR A 20 3.22 37.00 -4.18
CA TYR A 20 1.80 36.88 -4.47
C TYR A 20 0.95 37.33 -3.29
N SER A 21 -0.20 37.96 -3.54
CA SER A 21 -1.18 38.32 -2.54
C SER A 21 -2.51 37.59 -2.78
N PHE A 22 -3.16 37.16 -1.70
CA PHE A 22 -4.50 36.52 -1.79
C PHE A 22 -5.64 37.51 -2.13
N TYR A 23 -5.33 38.79 -2.27
CA TYR A 23 -6.33 39.77 -2.68
C TYR A 23 -6.78 39.51 -4.12
N GLU A 24 -8.10 39.30 -4.31
CA GLU A 24 -8.70 38.94 -5.62
C GLU A 24 -8.06 37.70 -6.27
N ALA A 25 -7.82 36.66 -5.46
CA ALA A 25 -7.24 35.41 -5.95
C ALA A 25 -8.12 34.71 -6.97
N THR A 26 -7.56 34.42 -8.14
CA THR A 26 -8.23 33.72 -9.25
C THR A 26 -7.34 32.61 -9.77
N ILE A 27 -7.94 31.48 -10.18
CA ILE A 27 -7.21 30.31 -10.65
C ILE A 27 -7.78 29.79 -11.97
N THR A 28 -6.91 29.28 -12.85
CA THR A 28 -7.30 28.62 -14.10
C THR A 28 -8.32 27.52 -13.85
N ASP A 29 -9.36 27.45 -14.69
CA ASP A 29 -10.34 26.38 -14.62
C ASP A 29 -9.76 25.05 -15.14
N MET A 30 -9.34 24.22 -14.17
CA MET A 30 -8.90 22.84 -14.37
C MET A 30 -9.44 21.97 -13.24
N PRO A 31 -9.71 20.67 -13.44
CA PRO A 31 -10.23 19.78 -12.39
C PRO A 31 -9.38 19.79 -11.12
N GLU A 32 -8.07 19.86 -11.24
CA GLU A 32 -7.09 19.86 -10.13
C GLU A 32 -7.15 21.14 -9.29
N ALA A 33 -7.63 22.25 -9.88
CA ALA A 33 -7.78 23.54 -9.19
C ALA A 33 -8.81 23.47 -8.07
N TYR A 34 -9.90 22.72 -8.27
CA TYR A 34 -11.01 22.66 -7.31
C TYR A 34 -10.58 22.14 -5.95
N GLU A 35 -9.63 21.23 -5.88
CA GLU A 35 -9.07 20.77 -4.59
C GLU A 35 -8.36 21.88 -3.82
N LEU A 36 -7.61 22.74 -4.51
CA LEU A 36 -6.95 23.87 -3.88
C LEU A 36 -7.96 24.93 -3.42
N VAL A 37 -8.96 25.22 -4.26
CA VAL A 37 -10.06 26.16 -3.95
C VAL A 37 -10.80 25.72 -2.68
N ASP A 38 -11.24 24.46 -2.63
CA ASP A 38 -11.92 23.89 -1.47
C ASP A 38 -11.05 23.90 -0.21
N PHE A 39 -9.78 23.53 -0.34
CA PHE A 39 -8.84 23.56 0.78
C PHE A 39 -8.67 24.99 1.33
N VAL A 40 -8.44 25.97 0.46
CA VAL A 40 -8.25 27.38 0.86
C VAL A 40 -9.49 27.92 1.56
N LYS A 41 -10.68 27.60 1.04
CA LYS A 41 -11.95 28.00 1.65
C LYS A 41 -12.16 27.39 3.03
N ILE A 42 -11.91 26.08 3.17
CA ILE A 42 -12.20 25.34 4.42
C ILE A 42 -11.12 25.57 5.47
N ALA A 43 -9.84 25.48 5.09
CA ALA A 43 -8.73 25.50 6.02
C ALA A 43 -8.24 26.93 6.36
N LEU A 44 -8.35 27.87 5.41
CA LEU A 44 -7.83 29.22 5.56
C LEU A 44 -8.91 30.29 5.68
N ASN A 45 -10.18 29.94 5.46
CA ASN A 45 -11.31 30.87 5.37
C ASN A 45 -11.06 32.01 4.35
N LYS A 46 -10.42 31.66 3.22
CA LYS A 46 -10.14 32.57 2.10
C LYS A 46 -10.83 32.05 0.84
N ASN A 47 -10.98 32.90 -0.15
CA ASN A 47 -11.60 32.53 -1.42
C ASN A 47 -10.61 32.64 -2.57
N ILE A 48 -10.64 31.64 -3.45
CA ILE A 48 -10.04 31.68 -4.78
C ILE A 48 -11.19 31.46 -5.76
N SER A 49 -11.33 32.32 -6.74
CA SER A 49 -12.37 32.21 -7.77
C SER A 49 -11.84 31.48 -9.00
N ILE A 50 -12.61 30.54 -9.52
CA ILE A 50 -12.32 29.93 -10.82
C ILE A 50 -12.49 30.97 -11.92
N CYS A 51 -11.54 31.06 -12.83
CA CYS A 51 -11.51 32.07 -13.88
C CYS A 51 -11.39 31.42 -15.27
N HIS A 52 -12.15 31.93 -16.24
CA HIS A 52 -12.23 31.40 -17.61
C HIS A 52 -11.78 32.41 -18.68
N ASN A 53 -11.24 33.57 -18.29
CA ASN A 53 -11.08 34.71 -19.20
C ASN A 53 -9.65 35.21 -19.39
N GLY A 54 -8.63 34.43 -18.97
CA GLY A 54 -7.23 34.77 -19.13
C GLY A 54 -6.73 35.88 -18.19
N LYS A 55 -7.44 36.13 -17.08
CA LYS A 55 -7.08 37.10 -16.05
C LYS A 55 -6.72 36.43 -14.71
N GLU A 56 -6.37 35.16 -14.79
CA GLU A 56 -5.97 34.36 -13.64
C GLU A 56 -4.64 34.87 -13.07
N ASN A 57 -4.54 34.92 -11.74
CA ASN A 57 -3.28 35.18 -11.04
C ASN A 57 -2.68 33.91 -10.39
N ILE A 58 -3.40 32.77 -10.46
CA ILE A 58 -2.85 31.43 -10.29
C ILE A 58 -3.08 30.70 -11.63
N ILE A 59 -2.02 30.56 -12.42
CA ILE A 59 -2.06 30.05 -13.78
C ILE A 59 -1.62 28.60 -13.79
N LEU A 60 -2.48 27.69 -14.25
CA LEU A 60 -2.17 26.29 -14.45
C LEU A 60 -1.99 26.05 -15.96
N LYS A 61 -0.88 25.44 -16.36
CA LYS A 61 -0.61 25.14 -17.77
C LYS A 61 0.18 23.84 -17.93
N THR A 62 -0.05 23.16 -19.04
CA THR A 62 0.71 22.00 -19.45
C THR A 62 1.83 22.39 -20.42
N ASP A 63 2.95 21.64 -20.36
CA ASP A 63 4.12 21.85 -21.20
C ASP A 63 4.81 20.49 -21.46
N ASP A 64 4.81 20.05 -22.72
CA ASP A 64 5.38 18.77 -23.14
C ASP A 64 6.91 18.68 -22.97
N SER A 65 7.58 19.80 -22.66
CA SER A 65 9.03 19.80 -22.38
C SER A 65 9.42 19.07 -21.09
N PHE A 66 8.49 18.81 -20.19
CA PHE A 66 8.74 18.01 -19.00
C PHE A 66 8.92 16.54 -19.38
N GLU A 67 10.03 15.92 -18.95
CA GLU A 67 10.27 14.50 -19.17
C GLU A 67 9.39 13.62 -18.29
N ASN A 68 9.27 13.98 -17.00
CA ASN A 68 8.53 13.21 -16.01
C ASN A 68 7.05 13.64 -15.97
N GLU A 69 6.13 12.67 -16.11
CA GLU A 69 4.68 12.91 -16.09
C GLU A 69 4.15 13.40 -14.74
N GLU A 70 4.87 13.12 -13.65
CA GLU A 70 4.51 13.54 -12.30
C GLU A 70 5.29 14.79 -11.85
N GLY A 71 6.26 15.24 -12.68
CA GLY A 71 7.07 16.42 -12.41
C GLY A 71 6.32 17.72 -12.66
N TYR A 72 6.71 18.78 -11.94
CA TYR A 72 6.14 20.11 -12.07
C TYR A 72 7.12 21.22 -11.68
N ALA A 73 6.81 22.44 -12.12
CA ALA A 73 7.45 23.67 -11.66
C ALA A 73 6.40 24.65 -11.14
N VAL A 74 6.76 25.42 -10.11
CA VAL A 74 5.95 26.53 -9.58
C VAL A 74 6.82 27.78 -9.52
N SER A 75 6.35 28.85 -10.16
CA SER A 75 6.97 30.18 -10.05
C SER A 75 5.98 31.15 -9.41
N CYS A 76 6.42 31.83 -8.36
CA CYS A 76 5.65 32.86 -7.67
C CYS A 76 6.38 34.18 -7.80
N THR A 77 5.96 35.02 -8.73
CA THR A 77 6.60 36.32 -9.01
C THR A 77 5.59 37.35 -9.50
N GLU A 78 5.85 38.62 -9.18
CA GLU A 78 5.11 39.78 -9.71
C GLU A 78 3.57 39.66 -9.56
N GLY A 79 3.12 39.14 -8.43
CA GLY A 79 1.70 38.98 -8.14
C GLY A 79 1.05 37.77 -8.79
N THR A 80 1.81 36.89 -9.41
CA THR A 80 1.31 35.73 -10.14
C THR A 80 1.97 34.44 -9.65
N ILE A 81 1.18 33.37 -9.48
CA ILE A 81 1.67 32.01 -9.31
C ILE A 81 1.45 31.27 -10.63
N THR A 82 2.51 30.74 -11.22
CA THR A 82 2.41 29.90 -12.41
C THR A 82 2.82 28.49 -12.06
N VAL A 83 1.93 27.52 -12.32
CA VAL A 83 2.21 26.08 -12.22
C VAL A 83 2.36 25.53 -13.63
N THR A 84 3.45 24.81 -13.89
CA THR A 84 3.70 24.18 -15.18
C THR A 84 4.06 22.71 -14.94
N ALA A 85 3.45 21.81 -15.70
CA ALA A 85 3.72 20.38 -15.65
C ALA A 85 3.47 19.74 -17.02
N LYS A 86 3.86 18.48 -17.22
CA LYS A 86 3.59 17.76 -18.47
C LYS A 86 2.10 17.53 -18.71
N ASN A 87 1.38 17.18 -17.62
CA ASN A 87 -0.04 16.80 -17.66
C ASN A 87 -0.74 17.11 -16.33
N ASP A 88 -1.99 16.71 -16.23
CA ASP A 88 -2.86 16.91 -15.07
C ASP A 88 -2.29 16.28 -13.79
N THR A 89 -1.55 15.17 -13.88
CA THR A 89 -0.93 14.51 -12.71
C THR A 89 0.13 15.40 -12.06
N GLY A 90 0.99 16.03 -12.84
CA GLY A 90 1.98 16.98 -12.32
C GLY A 90 1.32 18.23 -11.73
N ILE A 91 0.26 18.75 -12.38
CA ILE A 91 -0.55 19.87 -11.83
C ILE A 91 -1.16 19.46 -10.48
N PHE A 92 -1.74 18.26 -10.39
CA PHE A 92 -2.31 17.75 -9.15
C PHE A 92 -1.29 17.73 -7.99
N TYR A 93 -0.07 17.23 -8.24
CA TYR A 93 0.99 17.22 -7.20
C TYR A 93 1.49 18.61 -6.84
N ALA A 94 1.50 19.54 -7.79
CA ALA A 94 1.76 20.95 -7.50
C ALA A 94 0.71 21.56 -6.56
N MET A 95 -0.59 21.19 -6.72
CA MET A 95 -1.65 21.63 -5.81
C MET A 95 -1.39 21.16 -4.37
N GLN A 96 -0.90 19.92 -4.17
CA GLN A 96 -0.57 19.44 -2.83
C GLN A 96 0.58 20.24 -2.20
N THR A 97 1.52 20.71 -3.00
CA THR A 97 2.61 21.61 -2.56
C THR A 97 2.08 23.02 -2.25
N LEU A 98 1.22 23.56 -3.10
CA LEU A 98 0.60 24.88 -2.86
C LEU A 98 -0.26 24.90 -1.60
N LYS A 99 -1.00 23.85 -1.28
CA LYS A 99 -1.74 23.72 0.00
C LYS A 99 -0.82 23.97 1.20
N GLN A 100 0.36 23.37 1.19
CA GLN A 100 1.34 23.53 2.28
C GLN A 100 1.94 24.95 2.33
N ILE A 101 2.24 25.56 1.19
CA ILE A 101 2.74 26.93 1.10
C ILE A 101 1.68 27.91 1.61
N PHE A 102 0.44 27.76 1.17
CA PHE A 102 -0.66 28.64 1.55
C PHE A 102 -0.97 28.55 3.04
N LEU A 103 -0.89 27.34 3.63
CA LEU A 103 -1.10 27.14 5.07
C LEU A 103 -0.03 27.82 5.94
N GLN A 104 1.18 28.05 5.40
CA GLN A 104 2.28 28.71 6.07
C GLN A 104 2.32 30.23 5.82
N SER A 105 1.43 30.74 4.98
CA SER A 105 1.40 32.15 4.56
C SER A 105 0.15 32.81 5.11
N THR A 106 0.26 34.09 5.49
CA THR A 106 -0.88 34.90 5.92
C THR A 106 -1.61 35.50 4.70
N ASP A 107 -1.30 36.75 4.35
CA ASP A 107 -1.92 37.46 3.22
C ASP A 107 -0.98 37.58 2.01
N GLU A 108 0.31 37.44 2.26
CA GLU A 108 1.34 37.52 1.21
C GLU A 108 2.23 36.29 1.22
N ILE A 109 2.56 35.83 0.02
CA ILE A 109 3.50 34.75 -0.23
C ILE A 109 4.75 35.35 -0.86
N PRO A 110 5.95 35.20 -0.26
CA PRO A 110 7.19 35.71 -0.84
C PRO A 110 7.47 35.07 -2.21
N ALA A 111 8.20 35.75 -3.07
CA ALA A 111 8.55 35.24 -4.38
C ALA A 111 9.49 34.04 -4.29
N PHE A 112 9.22 33.01 -5.09
CA PHE A 112 10.01 31.77 -5.12
C PHE A 112 9.89 31.05 -6.47
N GLU A 113 10.79 30.10 -6.68
CA GLU A 113 10.70 29.07 -7.70
C GLU A 113 10.85 27.70 -7.06
N ILE A 114 10.05 26.74 -7.54
CA ILE A 114 10.12 25.31 -7.19
C ILE A 114 10.22 24.52 -8.48
N GLU A 115 11.14 23.54 -8.50
CA GLU A 115 11.16 22.44 -9.45
C GLU A 115 11.08 21.13 -8.67
N ASP A 116 10.22 20.22 -9.08
CA ASP A 116 9.96 19.00 -8.34
C ASP A 116 9.61 17.82 -9.26
N ASN A 117 10.08 16.65 -8.87
CA ASN A 117 9.75 15.38 -9.51
C ASN A 117 10.01 14.21 -8.54
N PRO A 118 9.30 13.09 -8.69
CA PRO A 118 9.49 11.95 -7.80
C PRO A 118 10.82 11.24 -8.05
N ARG A 119 11.43 10.77 -6.97
CA ARG A 119 12.61 9.90 -7.00
C ARG A 119 12.28 8.50 -7.53
N PHE A 120 11.16 7.93 -7.10
CA PHE A 120 10.69 6.61 -7.51
C PHE A 120 9.35 6.70 -8.24
N SER A 121 9.16 5.84 -9.24
CA SER A 121 7.93 5.75 -10.03
C SER A 121 6.78 5.05 -9.30
N TYR A 122 7.06 4.24 -8.27
CA TYR A 122 6.07 3.56 -7.45
C TYR A 122 6.13 4.07 -6.00
N ARG A 123 5.01 4.50 -5.49
CA ARG A 123 4.83 5.00 -4.11
C ARG A 123 3.52 4.44 -3.59
N GLY A 124 3.61 3.21 -3.05
CA GLY A 124 2.46 2.41 -2.65
C GLY A 124 2.13 2.48 -1.16
N TYR A 125 0.87 2.26 -0.88
CA TYR A 125 0.36 2.03 0.47
C TYR A 125 -0.55 0.82 0.46
N LEU A 126 -0.18 -0.21 1.22
CA LEU A 126 -1.04 -1.37 1.44
C LEU A 126 -2.04 -1.06 2.55
N LEU A 127 -3.32 -1.29 2.27
CA LEU A 127 -4.40 -1.29 3.25
C LEU A 127 -4.98 -2.70 3.39
N ASP A 128 -4.79 -3.33 4.54
CA ASP A 128 -5.38 -4.62 4.87
C ASP A 128 -6.84 -4.44 5.34
N CYS A 129 -7.79 -4.87 4.50
CA CYS A 129 -9.20 -4.96 4.83
C CYS A 129 -9.64 -6.38 5.22
N GLY A 130 -8.76 -7.37 5.05
CA GLY A 130 -9.03 -8.78 5.39
C GLY A 130 -9.16 -9.00 6.90
N ARG A 131 -8.20 -8.52 7.71
CA ARG A 131 -8.22 -8.68 9.17
C ARG A 131 -9.28 -7.79 9.82
N TYR A 132 -9.35 -6.51 9.47
CA TYR A 132 -10.47 -5.63 9.83
C TYR A 132 -11.02 -4.95 8.58
N PHE A 133 -12.34 -5.03 8.41
CA PHE A 133 -13.05 -4.36 7.34
C PHE A 133 -13.13 -2.86 7.61
N TYR A 134 -12.82 -2.05 6.60
CA TYR A 134 -12.97 -0.60 6.60
C TYR A 134 -14.10 -0.23 5.63
N SER A 135 -14.95 0.71 6.01
CA SER A 135 -16.04 1.18 5.15
C SER A 135 -15.52 1.88 3.89
N VAL A 136 -16.37 2.05 2.89
CA VAL A 136 -16.07 2.84 1.68
C VAL A 136 -15.55 4.22 2.04
N GLU A 137 -16.20 4.89 3.00
CA GLU A 137 -15.78 6.21 3.49
C GLU A 137 -14.41 6.19 4.18
N ASP A 138 -14.08 5.13 4.91
CA ASP A 138 -12.77 4.98 5.52
C ASP A 138 -11.68 4.78 4.46
N VAL A 139 -11.94 3.98 3.42
CA VAL A 139 -11.01 3.81 2.30
C VAL A 139 -10.79 5.12 1.56
N LYS A 140 -11.84 5.90 1.30
CA LYS A 140 -11.72 7.22 0.68
C LYS A 140 -10.87 8.19 1.51
N LYS A 141 -10.99 8.18 2.85
CA LYS A 141 -10.10 8.96 3.74
C LYS A 141 -8.64 8.52 3.61
N VAL A 142 -8.40 7.21 3.47
CA VAL A 142 -7.04 6.70 3.19
C VAL A 142 -6.54 7.26 1.86
N VAL A 143 -7.35 7.23 0.81
CA VAL A 143 -7.01 7.79 -0.51
C VAL A 143 -6.71 9.29 -0.43
N ASP A 144 -7.49 10.06 0.35
CA ASP A 144 -7.25 11.50 0.52
C ASP A 144 -5.89 11.80 1.16
N PHE A 145 -5.53 11.08 2.21
CA PHE A 145 -4.22 11.32 2.80
C PHE A 145 -3.06 10.78 1.94
N LEU A 146 -3.27 9.73 1.14
CA LEU A 146 -2.28 9.26 0.16
C LEU A 146 -2.04 10.32 -0.92
N ALA A 147 -3.10 10.90 -1.46
CA ALA A 147 -3.04 12.00 -2.42
C ALA A 147 -2.26 13.20 -1.88
N LEU A 148 -2.58 13.63 -0.65
CA LEU A 148 -1.88 14.71 0.05
C LEU A 148 -0.37 14.48 0.17
N HIS A 149 0.04 13.21 0.32
CA HIS A 149 1.43 12.78 0.46
C HIS A 149 2.06 12.29 -0.86
N LYS A 150 1.42 12.56 -2.02
CA LYS A 150 1.92 12.22 -3.35
C LYS A 150 2.19 10.72 -3.57
N PHE A 151 1.44 9.85 -2.88
CA PHE A 151 1.39 8.43 -3.21
C PHE A 151 0.59 8.22 -4.49
N ASN A 152 0.97 7.22 -5.29
CA ASN A 152 0.34 6.93 -6.58
C ASN A 152 -0.21 5.50 -6.72
N ALA A 153 -0.17 4.70 -5.66
CA ALA A 153 -0.72 3.36 -5.65
C ALA A 153 -1.38 3.02 -4.31
N LEU A 154 -2.63 2.57 -4.35
CA LEU A 154 -3.32 1.89 -3.26
C LEU A 154 -3.20 0.39 -3.52
N HIS A 155 -2.42 -0.32 -2.71
CA HIS A 155 -2.40 -1.77 -2.66
C HIS A 155 -3.52 -2.21 -1.71
N TRP A 156 -4.58 -2.80 -2.26
CA TRP A 156 -5.80 -3.10 -1.51
C TRP A 156 -5.89 -4.59 -1.22
N HIS A 157 -5.52 -4.98 0.01
CA HIS A 157 -5.52 -6.37 0.46
C HIS A 157 -6.93 -6.79 0.86
N LEU A 158 -7.59 -7.58 0.00
CA LEU A 158 -9.03 -7.87 0.04
C LEU A 158 -9.37 -9.28 0.50
N THR A 159 -8.40 -10.18 0.58
CA THR A 159 -8.66 -11.60 0.92
C THR A 159 -7.68 -12.09 1.97
N GLU A 160 -8.22 -12.78 2.99
CA GLU A 160 -7.44 -13.23 4.13
C GLU A 160 -8.11 -14.41 4.85
N ASP A 161 -7.37 -15.13 5.67
CA ASP A 161 -7.90 -16.21 6.53
C ASP A 161 -9.10 -15.76 7.38
N GLN A 162 -9.10 -14.50 7.84
CA GLN A 162 -10.10 -13.93 8.74
C GLN A 162 -11.23 -13.21 8.02
N GLY A 163 -11.18 -13.10 6.69
CA GLY A 163 -12.27 -12.48 5.97
C GLY A 163 -12.02 -12.25 4.49
N TRP A 164 -13.01 -12.55 3.71
CA TRP A 164 -13.08 -12.25 2.29
C TRP A 164 -13.85 -10.96 2.05
N ARG A 165 -13.31 -10.00 1.30
CA ARG A 165 -13.87 -8.64 1.24
C ARG A 165 -14.38 -8.19 -0.12
N ILE A 166 -14.18 -8.96 -1.16
CA ILE A 166 -14.59 -8.62 -2.52
C ILE A 166 -15.78 -9.48 -2.96
N GLU A 167 -16.84 -8.88 -3.48
CA GLU A 167 -17.95 -9.62 -4.07
C GLU A 167 -17.53 -10.33 -5.35
N ILE A 168 -17.70 -11.66 -5.37
CA ILE A 168 -17.55 -12.53 -6.55
C ILE A 168 -18.90 -13.17 -6.81
N LYS A 169 -19.56 -12.77 -7.88
CA LYS A 169 -20.94 -13.21 -8.18
C LYS A 169 -21.04 -14.70 -8.45
N LYS A 170 -20.00 -15.27 -9.08
CA LYS A 170 -19.93 -16.71 -9.31
C LYS A 170 -19.78 -17.53 -8.03
N TYR A 171 -19.23 -16.93 -6.97
CA TYR A 171 -18.97 -17.61 -5.70
C TYR A 171 -19.61 -16.86 -4.51
N PRO A 172 -20.95 -16.81 -4.39
CA PRO A 172 -21.66 -15.96 -3.43
C PRO A 172 -21.37 -16.29 -1.97
N LEU A 173 -20.98 -17.52 -1.63
CA LEU A 173 -20.63 -17.88 -0.25
C LEU A 173 -19.41 -17.11 0.27
N LEU A 174 -18.52 -16.62 -0.61
CA LEU A 174 -17.36 -15.83 -0.22
C LEU A 174 -17.77 -14.57 0.57
N THR A 175 -18.88 -13.93 0.18
CA THR A 175 -19.40 -12.77 0.91
C THR A 175 -20.48 -13.12 1.92
N GLN A 176 -21.30 -14.15 1.67
CA GLN A 176 -22.34 -14.56 2.60
C GLN A 176 -21.79 -15.19 3.90
N LYS A 177 -20.75 -16.04 3.78
CA LYS A 177 -20.07 -16.74 4.89
C LYS A 177 -18.64 -16.24 5.09
N GLY A 178 -17.83 -16.19 4.03
CA GLY A 178 -16.40 -15.89 4.08
C GLY A 178 -16.06 -14.47 4.58
N SER A 179 -17.00 -13.53 4.47
CA SER A 179 -16.80 -12.15 4.96
C SER A 179 -17.05 -11.99 6.46
N LYS A 180 -17.49 -13.04 7.16
CA LYS A 180 -17.96 -12.94 8.56
C LYS A 180 -17.22 -13.93 9.44
N ARG A 181 -16.85 -13.50 10.64
CA ARG A 181 -16.32 -14.36 11.69
C ARG A 181 -17.01 -14.12 13.03
N SER A 182 -17.11 -15.16 13.84
CA SER A 182 -17.88 -15.16 15.10
C SER A 182 -17.31 -14.21 16.15
N HIS A 183 -15.99 -14.00 16.17
CA HIS A 183 -15.30 -13.08 17.08
C HIS A 183 -13.92 -12.68 16.54
N THR A 184 -13.30 -11.70 17.19
CA THR A 184 -11.90 -11.32 16.93
C THR A 184 -11.07 -11.50 18.19
N ASN A 185 -9.79 -11.81 18.05
CA ASN A 185 -8.87 -11.92 19.19
C ASN A 185 -8.71 -10.61 19.97
N PHE A 186 -8.98 -9.47 19.34
CA PHE A 186 -8.71 -8.16 19.94
C PHE A 186 -9.82 -7.71 20.89
N ASN A 187 -11.09 -7.92 20.52
CA ASN A 187 -12.24 -7.40 21.26
C ASN A 187 -13.32 -8.46 21.54
N HIS A 188 -13.11 -9.70 21.12
CA HIS A 188 -14.03 -10.83 21.29
C HIS A 188 -15.44 -10.58 20.73
N LYS A 189 -15.60 -9.68 19.76
CA LYS A 189 -16.87 -9.36 19.11
C LYS A 189 -16.91 -9.95 17.70
N PRO A 190 -18.10 -10.29 17.19
CA PRO A 190 -18.28 -10.61 15.79
C PRO A 190 -17.75 -9.49 14.90
N HIS A 191 -17.19 -9.87 13.74
CA HIS A 191 -16.72 -8.92 12.75
C HIS A 191 -17.04 -9.42 11.35
N GLY A 192 -17.34 -8.49 10.44
CA GLY A 192 -17.65 -8.80 9.05
C GLY A 192 -17.83 -7.54 8.22
N GLY A 193 -17.97 -7.75 6.94
CA GLY A 193 -18.15 -6.72 5.92
C GLY A 193 -17.49 -7.17 4.61
N PHE A 194 -17.96 -6.62 3.51
CA PHE A 194 -17.40 -6.82 2.19
C PHE A 194 -17.77 -5.62 1.32
N TYR A 195 -17.13 -5.47 0.20
CA TYR A 195 -17.45 -4.47 -0.82
C TYR A 195 -18.22 -5.14 -1.95
N THR A 196 -19.36 -4.56 -2.33
CA THR A 196 -20.05 -4.88 -3.57
C THR A 196 -19.19 -4.46 -4.77
N GLN A 197 -19.45 -5.02 -5.93
CA GLN A 197 -18.73 -4.62 -7.14
C GLN A 197 -18.97 -3.14 -7.48
N GLU A 198 -20.15 -2.60 -7.17
CA GLU A 198 -20.49 -1.18 -7.33
C GLU A 198 -19.64 -0.30 -6.40
N GLU A 199 -19.51 -0.65 -5.13
CA GLU A 199 -18.65 0.06 -4.16
C GLU A 199 -17.17 0.01 -4.56
N ILE A 200 -16.71 -1.11 -5.13
CA ILE A 200 -15.34 -1.22 -5.66
C ILE A 200 -15.14 -0.25 -6.83
N ARG A 201 -16.06 -0.22 -7.80
CA ARG A 201 -15.99 0.75 -8.93
C ARG A 201 -16.00 2.20 -8.44
N GLU A 202 -16.80 2.50 -7.42
CA GLU A 202 -16.83 3.83 -6.79
C GLU A 202 -15.47 4.21 -6.19
N ILE A 203 -14.84 3.31 -5.44
CA ILE A 203 -13.52 3.54 -4.84
C ILE A 203 -12.45 3.68 -5.93
N VAL A 204 -12.45 2.82 -6.95
CA VAL A 204 -11.49 2.89 -8.08
C VAL A 204 -11.63 4.22 -8.80
N ALA A 205 -12.85 4.66 -9.11
CA ALA A 205 -13.09 5.95 -9.74
C ALA A 205 -12.65 7.12 -8.85
N TYR A 206 -12.82 7.00 -7.53
CA TYR A 206 -12.35 8.01 -6.57
C TYR A 206 -10.82 8.08 -6.52
N CYS A 207 -10.13 6.95 -6.53
CA CYS A 207 -8.67 6.88 -6.59
C CYS A 207 -8.13 7.52 -7.87
N HIS A 208 -8.74 7.22 -9.03
CA HIS A 208 -8.30 7.78 -10.31
C HIS A 208 -8.43 9.31 -10.35
N LYS A 209 -9.48 9.89 -9.75
CA LYS A 209 -9.60 11.35 -9.61
C LYS A 209 -8.48 11.97 -8.76
N LYS A 210 -7.78 11.17 -7.96
CA LYS A 210 -6.64 11.56 -7.13
C LYS A 210 -5.30 11.10 -7.72
N HIS A 211 -5.29 10.66 -8.98
CA HIS A 211 -4.12 10.11 -9.67
C HIS A 211 -3.47 8.91 -8.95
N ILE A 212 -4.29 8.10 -8.26
CA ILE A 212 -3.87 6.91 -7.54
C ILE A 212 -4.38 5.67 -8.27
N LYS A 213 -3.49 4.76 -8.65
CA LYS A 213 -3.80 3.43 -9.18
C LYS A 213 -4.25 2.51 -8.06
N VAL A 214 -5.16 1.58 -8.36
CA VAL A 214 -5.60 0.57 -7.39
C VAL A 214 -5.07 -0.80 -7.79
N ILE A 215 -4.30 -1.41 -6.90
CA ILE A 215 -3.74 -2.74 -7.06
C ILE A 215 -4.47 -3.67 -6.09
N PRO A 216 -5.48 -4.45 -6.55
CA PRO A 216 -6.14 -5.41 -5.69
C PRO A 216 -5.20 -6.56 -5.36
N GLU A 217 -5.25 -7.06 -4.13
CA GLU A 217 -4.59 -8.29 -3.75
C GLU A 217 -5.61 -9.42 -3.54
N PHE A 218 -5.41 -10.48 -4.28
CA PHE A 218 -5.95 -11.80 -4.02
C PHE A 218 -4.80 -12.71 -3.61
N ASP A 219 -4.63 -12.89 -2.32
CA ASP A 219 -3.51 -13.65 -1.77
C ASP A 219 -3.73 -15.15 -1.92
N ILE A 220 -2.79 -15.83 -2.56
CA ILE A 220 -2.80 -17.25 -2.89
C ILE A 220 -1.37 -17.83 -2.87
N PRO A 221 -1.15 -19.10 -2.56
CA PRO A 221 -2.12 -20.13 -2.12
C PRO A 221 -2.40 -20.08 -0.61
N GLY A 222 -1.61 -19.32 0.17
CA GLY A 222 -1.81 -19.05 1.59
C GLY A 222 -3.01 -18.13 1.85
N HIS A 223 -3.26 -17.78 3.11
CA HIS A 223 -4.25 -16.77 3.51
C HIS A 223 -5.67 -16.97 2.96
N ASN A 224 -6.09 -18.26 2.80
CA ASN A 224 -7.32 -18.65 2.12
C ASN A 224 -8.30 -19.45 2.98
N VAL A 225 -8.18 -19.46 4.30
CA VAL A 225 -9.13 -20.19 5.15
C VAL A 225 -10.57 -19.67 4.97
N SER A 226 -10.75 -18.37 4.71
CA SER A 226 -12.09 -17.82 4.45
C SER A 226 -12.74 -18.41 3.19
N SER A 227 -11.99 -18.58 2.10
CA SER A 227 -12.48 -19.21 0.87
C SER A 227 -12.68 -20.71 1.04
N ILE A 228 -11.74 -21.40 1.71
CA ILE A 228 -11.82 -22.84 2.00
C ILE A 228 -13.01 -23.15 2.92
N ALA A 229 -13.30 -22.30 3.90
CA ALA A 229 -14.48 -22.47 4.74
C ALA A 229 -15.80 -22.39 3.95
N CYS A 230 -15.81 -21.65 2.83
CA CYS A 230 -16.95 -21.56 1.92
C CYS A 230 -17.01 -22.73 0.95
N TYR A 231 -15.85 -23.17 0.45
CA TYR A 231 -15.68 -24.17 -0.61
C TYR A 231 -14.59 -25.19 -0.20
N PRO A 232 -14.92 -26.19 0.66
CA PRO A 232 -13.92 -27.09 1.25
C PRO A 232 -13.11 -27.90 0.25
N HIS A 233 -13.65 -28.13 -0.97
CA HIS A 233 -12.97 -28.86 -2.05
C HIS A 233 -11.71 -28.15 -2.57
N LEU A 234 -11.53 -26.86 -2.25
CA LEU A 234 -10.31 -26.11 -2.60
C LEU A 234 -9.09 -26.51 -1.75
N ALA A 235 -9.30 -27.11 -0.58
CA ALA A 235 -8.22 -27.59 0.26
C ALA A 235 -7.70 -28.97 -0.16
N CYS A 236 -6.49 -29.33 0.27
CA CYS A 236 -5.94 -30.68 0.09
C CYS A 236 -6.81 -31.76 0.72
N PHE A 237 -7.38 -31.47 1.89
CA PHE A 237 -8.23 -32.37 2.66
C PHE A 237 -9.53 -31.64 2.99
N GLU A 238 -10.63 -32.13 2.43
CA GLU A 238 -11.94 -31.53 2.63
C GLU A 238 -12.40 -31.73 4.07
N ARG A 239 -12.72 -30.63 4.73
CA ARG A 239 -13.24 -30.61 6.09
C ARG A 239 -14.09 -29.37 6.33
N ASP A 240 -15.00 -29.45 7.26
CA ASP A 240 -15.75 -28.27 7.69
C ASP A 240 -14.82 -27.35 8.49
N LEU A 241 -14.58 -26.15 7.95
CA LEU A 241 -13.81 -25.09 8.53
C LEU A 241 -14.69 -23.88 8.76
N GLU A 242 -14.37 -23.16 9.82
CA GLU A 242 -14.90 -21.81 10.04
C GLU A 242 -13.88 -20.77 9.55
N VAL A 243 -14.38 -19.59 9.21
CA VAL A 243 -13.52 -18.41 8.95
C VAL A 243 -12.66 -18.16 10.18
N ALA A 244 -11.37 -17.94 9.97
CA ALA A 244 -10.42 -17.82 11.07
C ALA A 244 -10.74 -16.64 11.98
N THR A 245 -10.71 -16.88 13.29
CA THR A 245 -10.99 -15.87 14.32
C THR A 245 -9.72 -15.35 14.99
N HIS A 246 -8.58 -16.02 14.74
CA HIS A 246 -7.29 -15.75 15.36
C HIS A 246 -6.27 -15.32 14.31
N TRP A 247 -5.36 -14.43 14.73
CA TRP A 247 -4.21 -14.04 13.93
C TRP A 247 -3.21 -15.19 13.77
N GLY A 248 -2.23 -15.00 12.90
CA GLY A 248 -1.18 -15.96 12.62
C GLY A 248 -1.46 -16.85 11.42
N VAL A 249 -0.39 -17.32 10.79
CA VAL A 249 -0.40 -18.06 9.53
C VAL A 249 -1.10 -19.39 9.68
N LYS A 250 -2.03 -19.70 8.78
CA LYS A 250 -2.78 -20.96 8.77
C LYS A 250 -2.11 -22.00 7.87
N ARG A 251 -2.39 -23.27 8.15
CA ARG A 251 -1.79 -24.41 7.44
C ARG A 251 -2.69 -24.95 6.33
N ASP A 252 -3.96 -24.58 6.36
CA ASP A 252 -4.89 -24.92 5.30
C ASP A 252 -4.80 -23.84 4.23
N ILE A 253 -4.16 -24.22 3.13
CA ILE A 253 -3.92 -23.39 1.96
C ILE A 253 -4.60 -24.04 0.74
N LEU A 254 -4.75 -23.32 -0.34
CA LEU A 254 -5.30 -23.85 -1.59
C LEU A 254 -4.46 -25.02 -2.08
N CYS A 255 -5.13 -26.05 -2.62
CA CYS A 255 -4.47 -27.26 -3.12
C CYS A 255 -3.95 -27.04 -4.54
N ALA A 256 -2.64 -26.88 -4.71
CA ALA A 256 -2.02 -26.68 -6.01
C ALA A 256 -2.02 -27.93 -6.93
N GLY A 257 -2.44 -29.08 -6.41
CA GLY A 257 -2.56 -30.32 -7.20
C GLY A 257 -3.95 -30.57 -7.80
N LYS A 258 -4.95 -29.71 -7.53
CA LYS A 258 -6.33 -29.88 -8.01
C LYS A 258 -6.65 -28.88 -9.12
N GLU A 259 -7.15 -29.34 -10.25
CA GLU A 259 -7.60 -28.48 -11.36
C GLU A 259 -8.76 -27.56 -10.94
N THR A 260 -9.64 -28.03 -10.06
CA THR A 260 -10.74 -27.24 -9.49
C THR A 260 -10.25 -26.01 -8.74
N THR A 261 -9.05 -26.04 -8.15
CA THR A 261 -8.43 -24.90 -7.51
C THR A 261 -8.01 -23.84 -8.53
N TYR A 262 -7.38 -24.26 -9.64
CA TYR A 262 -7.04 -23.34 -10.73
C TYR A 262 -8.27 -22.69 -11.33
N GLN A 263 -9.33 -23.48 -11.58
CA GLN A 263 -10.59 -22.96 -12.11
C GLN A 263 -11.20 -21.91 -11.16
N PHE A 264 -11.23 -22.18 -9.86
CA PHE A 264 -11.68 -21.20 -8.86
C PHE A 264 -10.87 -19.91 -8.92
N VAL A 265 -9.54 -20.03 -8.97
CA VAL A 265 -8.65 -18.85 -9.01
C VAL A 265 -8.88 -18.04 -10.29
N TYR A 266 -8.99 -18.71 -11.45
CA TYR A 266 -9.24 -18.04 -12.72
C TYR A 266 -10.60 -17.33 -12.75
N ASP A 267 -11.64 -17.97 -12.25
CA ASP A 267 -12.99 -17.40 -12.17
C ASP A 267 -13.02 -16.15 -11.27
N VAL A 268 -12.31 -16.18 -10.13
CA VAL A 268 -12.18 -15.04 -9.24
C VAL A 268 -11.40 -13.90 -9.90
N LEU A 269 -10.30 -14.22 -10.56
CA LEU A 269 -9.48 -13.24 -11.28
C LEU A 269 -10.23 -12.60 -12.45
N ASP A 270 -11.07 -13.35 -13.17
CA ASP A 270 -11.89 -12.80 -14.26
C ASP A 270 -12.80 -11.66 -13.74
N GLU A 271 -13.49 -11.87 -12.61
CA GLU A 271 -14.32 -10.82 -12.03
C GLU A 271 -13.49 -9.66 -11.44
N ILE A 272 -12.33 -9.94 -10.84
CA ILE A 272 -11.42 -8.90 -10.37
C ILE A 272 -10.94 -8.02 -11.53
N MET A 273 -10.54 -8.63 -12.64
CA MET A 273 -10.05 -7.89 -13.81
C MET A 273 -11.08 -6.91 -14.38
N GLU A 274 -12.38 -7.23 -14.33
CA GLU A 274 -13.45 -6.33 -14.76
C GLU A 274 -13.62 -5.10 -13.84
N LEU A 275 -13.17 -5.19 -12.60
CA LEU A 275 -13.32 -4.14 -11.59
C LEU A 275 -12.12 -3.19 -11.51
N PHE A 276 -10.92 -3.67 -11.90
CA PHE A 276 -9.66 -2.95 -11.72
C PHE A 276 -8.94 -2.69 -13.05
N PRO A 277 -9.19 -1.53 -13.67
CA PRO A 277 -8.68 -1.22 -15.02
C PRO A 277 -7.18 -0.91 -15.09
N ASP A 278 -6.48 -0.76 -13.96
CA ASP A 278 -5.05 -0.46 -13.92
C ASP A 278 -4.15 -1.61 -14.38
N LYS A 279 -4.74 -2.77 -14.66
CA LYS A 279 -4.10 -3.97 -15.24
C LYS A 279 -2.90 -4.50 -14.44
N VAL A 280 -2.96 -4.35 -13.13
CA VAL A 280 -1.97 -4.91 -12.20
C VAL A 280 -2.72 -5.57 -11.05
N ILE A 281 -2.38 -6.81 -10.74
CA ILE A 281 -2.97 -7.57 -9.62
C ILE A 281 -1.82 -8.11 -8.74
N HIS A 282 -1.94 -7.94 -7.44
CA HIS A 282 -1.06 -8.60 -6.49
C HIS A 282 -1.64 -9.98 -6.15
N ILE A 283 -0.85 -11.03 -6.36
CA ILE A 283 -1.28 -12.43 -6.21
C ILE A 283 -0.75 -13.09 -4.92
N GLY A 284 -0.33 -12.30 -3.95
CA GLY A 284 0.18 -12.77 -2.67
C GLY A 284 1.42 -13.63 -2.79
N GLY A 285 1.37 -14.85 -2.31
CA GLY A 285 2.43 -15.86 -2.44
C GLY A 285 3.29 -16.05 -1.22
N ASP A 286 3.05 -15.30 -0.15
CA ASP A 286 3.78 -15.41 1.10
C ASP A 286 3.19 -16.48 2.03
N GLU A 287 3.98 -16.83 3.02
CA GLU A 287 3.62 -17.64 4.19
C GLU A 287 2.84 -18.95 3.89
N ALA A 288 2.98 -19.49 2.67
CA ALA A 288 2.33 -20.73 2.25
C ALA A 288 3.00 -21.95 2.91
N PHE A 289 2.42 -22.43 4.01
CA PHE A 289 2.90 -23.63 4.70
C PHE A 289 2.54 -24.91 3.95
N LYS A 290 3.54 -25.66 3.52
CA LYS A 290 3.43 -26.81 2.61
C LYS A 290 3.21 -28.17 3.30
N GLU A 291 2.98 -28.22 4.61
CA GLU A 291 2.78 -29.46 5.35
C GLU A 291 1.61 -30.29 4.80
N ARG A 292 0.55 -29.61 4.32
CA ARG A 292 -0.58 -30.30 3.69
C ARG A 292 -0.24 -30.84 2.31
N TRP A 293 0.54 -30.10 1.54
CA TRP A 293 0.98 -30.53 0.20
C TRP A 293 1.89 -31.76 0.25
N LYS A 294 2.75 -31.87 1.27
CA LYS A 294 3.65 -33.02 1.47
C LYS A 294 2.93 -34.38 1.58
N ILE A 295 1.72 -34.37 2.09
CA ILE A 295 0.94 -35.57 2.33
C ILE A 295 -0.32 -35.64 1.45
N CYS A 296 -0.53 -34.67 0.56
CA CYS A 296 -1.67 -34.62 -0.36
C CYS A 296 -1.38 -35.44 -1.63
N PRO A 297 -2.15 -36.49 -1.95
CA PRO A 297 -1.93 -37.27 -3.14
C PRO A 297 -1.95 -36.45 -4.44
N ASN A 298 -2.84 -35.46 -4.55
CA ASN A 298 -2.93 -34.60 -5.73
C ASN A 298 -1.70 -33.70 -5.89
N CYS A 299 -1.19 -33.10 -4.81
CA CYS A 299 0.03 -32.30 -4.87
C CYS A 299 1.26 -33.15 -5.19
N GLN A 300 1.40 -34.32 -4.57
CA GLN A 300 2.51 -35.24 -4.85
C GLN A 300 2.45 -35.78 -6.29
N LYS A 301 1.26 -36.07 -6.81
CA LYS A 301 1.06 -36.39 -8.21
C LYS A 301 1.50 -35.25 -9.13
N ALA A 302 1.08 -34.02 -8.85
CA ALA A 302 1.47 -32.84 -9.64
C ALA A 302 2.99 -32.61 -9.64
N ILE A 303 3.67 -32.77 -8.49
CA ILE A 303 5.13 -32.70 -8.39
C ILE A 303 5.78 -33.71 -9.33
N LYS A 304 5.36 -34.99 -9.26
CA LYS A 304 5.91 -36.07 -10.07
C LYS A 304 5.68 -35.84 -11.58
N GLU A 305 4.45 -35.50 -11.98
CA GLU A 305 4.06 -35.32 -13.39
C GLU A 305 4.75 -34.14 -14.06
N ASN A 306 5.11 -33.09 -13.28
CA ASN A 306 5.82 -31.91 -13.78
C ASN A 306 7.34 -31.95 -13.53
N GLY A 307 7.89 -33.08 -13.02
CA GLY A 307 9.32 -33.25 -12.78
C GLY A 307 9.89 -32.27 -11.76
N LEU A 308 9.07 -31.81 -10.79
CA LEU A 308 9.45 -30.85 -9.76
C LEU A 308 10.25 -31.53 -8.64
N ARG A 309 11.09 -30.76 -7.95
CA ARG A 309 11.92 -31.27 -6.84
C ARG A 309 11.12 -31.46 -5.56
N ASP A 310 10.22 -30.51 -5.25
CA ASP A 310 9.50 -30.44 -3.99
C ASP A 310 8.27 -29.50 -4.06
N GLU A 311 7.66 -29.24 -2.91
CA GLU A 311 6.50 -28.37 -2.77
C GLU A 311 6.82 -26.88 -2.98
N ASP A 312 8.08 -26.48 -2.84
CA ASP A 312 8.49 -25.10 -3.14
C ASP A 312 8.47 -24.88 -4.66
N ASP A 313 8.96 -25.84 -5.44
CA ASP A 313 8.83 -25.82 -6.91
C ASP A 313 7.36 -25.88 -7.36
N LEU A 314 6.51 -26.63 -6.65
CA LEU A 314 5.07 -26.68 -6.94
C LEU A 314 4.41 -25.30 -6.71
N GLN A 315 4.80 -24.57 -5.69
CA GLN A 315 4.32 -23.20 -5.50
C GLN A 315 4.79 -22.28 -6.64
N MET A 316 6.04 -22.40 -7.07
CA MET A 316 6.54 -21.60 -8.19
C MET A 316 5.78 -21.89 -9.48
N LEU A 317 5.49 -23.17 -9.76
CA LEU A 317 4.66 -23.57 -10.90
C LEU A 317 3.24 -23.00 -10.78
N PHE A 318 2.63 -23.06 -9.58
CA PHE A 318 1.30 -22.53 -9.32
C PHE A 318 1.25 -21.03 -9.61
N MET A 319 2.16 -20.24 -9.03
CA MET A 319 2.24 -18.78 -9.24
C MET A 319 2.53 -18.44 -10.71
N THR A 320 3.41 -19.18 -11.38
CA THR A 320 3.72 -18.97 -12.80
C THR A 320 2.51 -19.23 -13.69
N LYS A 321 1.73 -20.30 -13.45
CA LYS A 321 0.50 -20.56 -14.22
C LYS A 321 -0.51 -19.43 -14.07
N ILE A 322 -0.67 -18.90 -12.87
CA ILE A 322 -1.59 -17.78 -12.61
C ILE A 322 -1.09 -16.49 -13.26
N ASN A 323 0.21 -16.20 -13.18
CA ASN A 323 0.80 -15.08 -13.90
C ASN A 323 0.56 -15.20 -15.42
N ASN A 324 0.79 -16.38 -16.00
CA ASN A 324 0.57 -16.60 -17.43
C ASN A 324 -0.90 -16.39 -17.83
N TYR A 325 -1.82 -16.78 -16.96
CA TYR A 325 -3.24 -16.50 -17.15
C TYR A 325 -3.51 -14.98 -17.18
N LEU A 326 -3.03 -14.24 -16.19
CA LEU A 326 -3.16 -12.78 -16.13
C LEU A 326 -2.53 -12.09 -17.35
N GLN A 327 -1.33 -12.51 -17.74
CA GLN A 327 -0.65 -11.99 -18.93
C GLN A 327 -1.44 -12.24 -20.22
N SER A 328 -2.07 -13.41 -20.36
CA SER A 328 -2.93 -13.72 -21.52
C SER A 328 -4.13 -12.78 -21.64
N LYS A 329 -4.52 -12.12 -20.54
CA LYS A 329 -5.58 -11.11 -20.47
C LYS A 329 -5.03 -9.68 -20.49
N GLY A 330 -3.72 -9.49 -20.62
CA GLY A 330 -3.06 -8.18 -20.65
C GLY A 330 -2.83 -7.55 -19.27
N TYR A 331 -2.81 -8.36 -18.20
CA TYR A 331 -2.53 -7.94 -16.82
C TYR A 331 -1.12 -8.32 -16.39
N SER A 332 -0.51 -7.47 -15.57
CA SER A 332 0.75 -7.76 -14.87
C SER A 332 0.47 -8.25 -13.47
N SER A 333 1.38 -9.05 -12.91
CA SER A 333 1.28 -9.49 -11.53
C SER A 333 2.42 -8.99 -10.65
N ILE A 334 2.11 -8.84 -9.36
CA ILE A 334 3.06 -8.60 -8.26
C ILE A 334 2.87 -9.73 -7.25
N MET A 335 3.91 -10.13 -6.53
CA MET A 335 3.83 -11.07 -5.41
C MET A 335 4.78 -10.68 -4.29
N TRP A 336 4.54 -11.23 -3.10
CA TRP A 336 5.48 -11.14 -1.99
C TRP A 336 6.76 -11.91 -2.31
N GLY A 337 7.88 -11.21 -2.33
CA GLY A 337 9.19 -11.82 -2.58
C GLY A 337 9.77 -12.51 -1.35
N ASN A 338 10.62 -13.52 -1.56
CA ASN A 338 11.49 -14.14 -0.56
C ASN A 338 10.88 -15.21 0.37
N ASP A 339 9.70 -15.73 0.12
CA ASP A 339 9.18 -16.87 0.88
C ASP A 339 9.57 -18.25 0.33
N THR A 340 10.25 -18.27 -0.81
CA THR A 340 10.71 -19.51 -1.40
C THR A 340 12.10 -19.88 -0.92
N LYS A 341 12.22 -21.03 -0.28
CA LYS A 341 13.51 -21.62 0.13
C LYS A 341 14.27 -22.26 -1.03
N GLY A 342 13.60 -22.48 -2.16
CA GLY A 342 14.17 -23.01 -3.39
C GLY A 342 14.66 -21.92 -4.33
N GLY A 343 15.36 -22.29 -5.39
CA GLY A 343 15.75 -21.35 -6.44
C GLY A 343 14.50 -20.76 -7.10
N THR A 344 14.50 -19.47 -7.31
CA THR A 344 13.41 -18.74 -8.01
C THR A 344 13.45 -18.97 -9.51
N GLU A 345 14.23 -19.95 -9.98
CA GLU A 345 14.48 -20.23 -11.39
C GLU A 345 13.22 -20.67 -12.14
N ALA A 346 12.32 -21.36 -11.44
CA ALA A 346 11.03 -21.81 -11.99
C ALA A 346 9.94 -20.71 -11.98
N LEU A 347 10.21 -19.57 -11.31
CA LEU A 347 9.28 -18.45 -11.23
C LEU A 347 9.51 -17.48 -12.39
N SER A 348 8.44 -17.11 -13.12
CA SER A 348 8.52 -16.11 -14.18
C SER A 348 9.16 -14.80 -13.68
N PRO A 349 10.16 -14.26 -14.38
CA PRO A 349 10.77 -12.97 -14.01
C PRO A 349 9.83 -11.77 -14.22
N ASP A 350 8.75 -11.95 -14.97
CA ASP A 350 7.75 -10.90 -15.23
C ASP A 350 6.92 -10.56 -13.99
N ILE A 351 6.85 -11.49 -13.02
CA ILE A 351 6.20 -11.23 -11.74
C ILE A 351 7.06 -10.24 -10.94
N ALA A 352 6.55 -9.06 -10.68
CA ALA A 352 7.24 -8.10 -9.81
C ALA A 352 7.25 -8.59 -8.36
N TRP A 353 8.26 -8.23 -7.58
CA TRP A 353 8.34 -8.60 -6.17
C TRP A 353 8.18 -7.43 -5.23
N THR A 354 7.36 -7.61 -4.21
CA THR A 354 7.33 -6.79 -3.00
C THR A 354 8.27 -7.41 -1.97
N VAL A 355 9.42 -6.76 -1.73
CA VAL A 355 10.47 -7.26 -0.83
C VAL A 355 10.18 -6.80 0.59
N TYR A 356 9.76 -7.72 1.47
CA TYR A 356 9.35 -7.39 2.83
C TYR A 356 10.28 -7.89 3.93
N LYS A 357 11.05 -8.96 3.68
CA LYS A 357 11.97 -9.52 4.68
C LYS A 357 13.25 -8.69 4.80
N PRO A 358 13.65 -8.29 6.03
CA PRO A 358 14.87 -7.53 6.25
C PRO A 358 16.16 -8.34 5.98
N GLN A 359 16.05 -9.67 5.96
CA GLN A 359 17.17 -10.59 5.68
C GLN A 359 17.50 -10.73 4.20
N THR A 360 16.70 -10.10 3.31
CA THR A 360 17.00 -10.09 1.88
C THR A 360 18.33 -9.41 1.64
N THR A 361 19.30 -10.16 1.14
CA THR A 361 20.64 -9.66 0.92
C THR A 361 20.74 -8.83 -0.35
N GLU A 362 21.66 -7.88 -0.40
CA GLU A 362 21.95 -7.12 -1.62
C GLU A 362 22.33 -8.03 -2.79
N ALA A 363 22.99 -9.16 -2.52
CA ALA A 363 23.34 -10.14 -3.53
C ALA A 363 22.09 -10.79 -4.15
N SER A 364 21.09 -11.18 -3.34
CA SER A 364 19.84 -11.74 -3.86
C SER A 364 19.03 -10.71 -4.67
N ILE A 365 19.00 -9.46 -4.25
CA ILE A 365 18.39 -8.36 -4.99
C ILE A 365 19.04 -8.23 -6.37
N LYS A 366 20.38 -8.19 -6.45
CA LYS A 366 21.11 -8.10 -7.71
C LYS A 366 20.84 -9.27 -8.65
N ILE A 367 20.76 -10.49 -8.13
CA ILE A 367 20.41 -11.68 -8.93
C ILE A 367 19.02 -11.52 -9.56
N GLU A 368 18.01 -11.13 -8.80
CA GLU A 368 16.66 -10.96 -9.34
C GLU A 368 16.58 -9.79 -10.34
N ARG A 369 17.33 -8.71 -10.10
CA ARG A 369 17.45 -7.60 -11.07
C ARG A 369 18.12 -8.03 -12.38
N GLN A 370 19.15 -8.87 -12.32
CA GLN A 370 19.80 -9.43 -13.52
C GLN A 370 18.87 -10.32 -14.34
N ARG A 371 17.88 -10.96 -13.68
CA ARG A 371 16.79 -11.71 -14.33
C ARG A 371 15.71 -10.81 -14.94
N GLY A 372 15.81 -9.48 -14.76
CA GLY A 372 14.83 -8.51 -15.27
C GLY A 372 13.67 -8.25 -14.29
N ARG A 373 13.66 -8.83 -13.10
CA ARG A 373 12.56 -8.66 -12.12
C ARG A 373 12.49 -7.24 -11.59
N ARG A 374 11.28 -6.70 -11.53
CA ARG A 374 10.98 -5.40 -10.89
C ARG A 374 10.78 -5.61 -9.39
N LEU A 375 11.38 -4.75 -8.57
CA LEU A 375 11.40 -4.92 -7.11
C LEU A 375 10.84 -3.67 -6.41
N ILE A 376 9.92 -3.88 -5.47
CA ILE A 376 9.32 -2.86 -4.61
C ILE A 376 9.89 -3.04 -3.20
N ASN A 377 10.31 -1.97 -2.56
CA ASN A 377 10.80 -1.99 -1.19
C ASN A 377 9.65 -1.84 -0.19
N SER A 378 9.29 -2.92 0.45
CA SER A 378 8.27 -2.97 1.51
C SER A 378 8.83 -3.63 2.78
N ARG A 379 10.16 -3.49 3.03
CA ARG A 379 10.79 -4.11 4.19
C ARG A 379 10.01 -3.79 5.46
N ASN A 380 9.72 -4.81 6.27
CA ASN A 380 8.89 -4.66 7.46
C ASN A 380 9.49 -3.64 8.47
N ARG A 381 10.78 -3.35 8.36
CA ARG A 381 11.44 -2.19 8.95
C ARG A 381 12.15 -1.43 7.84
N PRO A 382 11.76 -0.17 7.58
CA PRO A 382 10.89 0.68 8.40
C PRO A 382 9.43 0.85 7.89
N TYR A 383 8.96 0.06 6.92
CA TYR A 383 7.74 0.38 6.15
C TYR A 383 6.44 -0.26 6.64
N TYR A 384 6.47 -1.18 7.65
CA TYR A 384 5.26 -1.69 8.27
C TYR A 384 4.77 -0.72 9.35
N LEU A 385 3.64 -0.06 9.06
CA LEU A 385 3.05 0.97 9.90
C LEU A 385 2.20 0.41 11.05
N ASP A 386 1.77 -0.85 10.99
CA ASP A 386 1.10 -1.55 12.09
C ASP A 386 2.00 -1.78 13.31
N PHE A 387 3.32 -1.79 13.10
CA PHE A 387 4.27 -1.90 14.20
C PHE A 387 4.20 -0.69 15.14
N PRO A 388 4.18 -0.93 16.47
CA PRO A 388 4.17 0.16 17.44
C PRO A 388 5.44 1.01 17.32
N TYR A 389 5.34 2.29 17.64
CA TYR A 389 6.47 3.23 17.61
C TYR A 389 7.68 2.80 18.45
N GLY A 390 7.47 1.97 19.48
CA GLY A 390 8.56 1.38 20.23
C GLY A 390 9.41 0.40 19.42
N TRP A 391 8.87 -0.15 18.35
CA TRP A 391 9.56 -1.10 17.47
C TRP A 391 10.01 -0.48 16.15
N ASN A 392 9.19 0.41 15.59
CA ASN A 392 9.45 1.11 14.34
C ASN A 392 9.17 2.62 14.56
N SER A 393 10.15 3.36 15.03
CA SER A 393 9.99 4.78 15.38
C SER A 393 10.05 5.67 14.14
N LEU A 394 9.57 6.92 14.29
CA LEU A 394 9.73 7.93 13.24
C LEU A 394 11.21 8.11 12.83
N LYS A 395 12.13 8.03 13.81
CA LYS A 395 13.57 8.15 13.53
C LYS A 395 14.05 7.00 12.63
N ASP A 396 13.59 5.76 12.89
CA ASP A 396 13.98 4.60 12.09
C ASP A 396 13.52 4.75 10.62
N VAL A 397 12.36 5.38 10.40
CA VAL A 397 11.85 5.70 9.05
C VAL A 397 12.65 6.82 8.38
N CYS A 398 12.92 7.92 9.09
CA CYS A 398 13.67 9.05 8.55
C CYS A 398 15.11 8.70 8.17
N ASP A 399 15.73 7.78 8.91
CA ASP A 399 17.13 7.40 8.71
C ASP A 399 17.28 6.29 7.64
N ASP A 400 16.19 5.76 7.10
CA ASP A 400 16.22 4.84 5.96
C ASP A 400 16.43 5.59 4.64
N ASN A 401 17.14 4.97 3.70
CA ASN A 401 17.44 5.60 2.41
C ASN A 401 16.44 5.30 1.30
N GLY A 402 15.42 4.50 1.58
CA GLY A 402 14.35 4.15 0.65
C GLY A 402 14.70 3.05 -0.37
N ALA A 403 15.94 2.90 -0.77
CA ALA A 403 16.34 1.94 -1.79
C ALA A 403 16.64 0.55 -1.21
N LEU A 404 16.47 -0.48 -2.02
CA LEU A 404 16.83 -1.87 -1.65
C LEU A 404 18.34 -2.10 -1.63
N THR A 405 19.09 -1.34 -2.45
CA THR A 405 20.54 -1.36 -2.54
C THR A 405 21.08 0.07 -2.52
N ASN A 406 22.39 0.25 -2.71
CA ASN A 406 22.97 1.58 -2.91
C ASN A 406 22.59 2.22 -4.26
N ASN A 407 22.07 1.43 -5.20
CA ASN A 407 21.65 1.90 -6.52
C ASN A 407 20.11 2.01 -6.57
N ASP A 408 19.59 3.20 -6.79
CA ASP A 408 18.15 3.47 -6.87
C ASP A 408 17.48 2.73 -8.03
N SER A 409 18.19 2.47 -9.13
CA SER A 409 17.66 1.72 -10.28
C SER A 409 17.27 0.26 -9.95
N ASP A 410 17.74 -0.28 -8.83
CA ASP A 410 17.36 -1.61 -8.36
C ASP A 410 16.01 -1.63 -7.65
N THR A 411 15.40 -0.46 -7.41
CA THR A 411 14.17 -0.27 -6.69
C THR A 411 13.14 0.43 -7.56
N LEU A 412 12.00 -0.20 -7.81
CA LEU A 412 10.87 0.44 -8.51
C LEU A 412 10.25 1.55 -7.66
N GLY A 413 10.20 1.32 -6.35
CA GLY A 413 9.67 2.25 -5.39
C GLY A 413 9.51 1.69 -4.00
N ILE A 414 8.78 2.41 -3.17
CA ILE A 414 8.53 2.10 -1.76
C ILE A 414 7.04 1.80 -1.57
N GLU A 415 6.76 0.81 -0.71
CA GLU A 415 5.40 0.54 -0.24
C GLU A 415 5.35 0.55 1.28
N ALA A 416 4.49 1.39 1.84
CA ALA A 416 4.14 1.37 3.25
C ALA A 416 3.01 0.37 3.49
N CYS A 417 3.13 -0.51 4.49
CA CYS A 417 2.10 -1.51 4.79
C CYS A 417 1.36 -1.20 6.09
N MET A 418 0.04 -1.19 6.02
CA MET A 418 -0.85 -1.13 7.15
C MET A 418 -1.60 -2.47 7.29
N TRP A 419 -0.95 -3.44 7.94
CA TRP A 419 -1.60 -4.66 8.38
C TRP A 419 -2.52 -4.36 9.56
N THR A 420 -3.67 -5.05 9.63
CA THR A 420 -4.73 -4.59 10.54
C THR A 420 -5.08 -5.55 11.68
N GLU A 421 -4.28 -6.56 11.98
CA GLU A 421 -4.53 -7.49 13.10
C GLU A 421 -4.80 -6.75 14.43
N TYR A 422 -4.13 -5.63 14.63
CA TYR A 422 -4.23 -4.80 15.85
C TYR A 422 -4.69 -3.36 15.56
N VAL A 423 -5.31 -3.15 14.38
CA VAL A 423 -5.75 -1.83 13.90
C VAL A 423 -7.24 -1.87 13.54
N PRO A 424 -8.13 -1.89 14.54
CA PRO A 424 -9.56 -2.16 14.32
C PRO A 424 -10.39 -0.97 13.81
N ASN A 425 -9.79 0.22 13.65
CA ASN A 425 -10.52 1.44 13.25
C ASN A 425 -9.58 2.54 12.76
N MET A 426 -10.15 3.54 12.07
CA MET A 426 -9.43 4.68 11.50
C MET A 426 -8.60 5.47 12.53
N LYS A 427 -9.13 5.72 13.72
CA LYS A 427 -8.37 6.43 14.77
C LYS A 427 -7.04 5.74 15.10
N ARG A 428 -7.03 4.41 15.16
CA ARG A 428 -5.80 3.65 15.41
C ARG A 428 -4.90 3.63 14.18
N LEU A 429 -5.49 3.51 12.99
CA LEU A 429 -4.79 3.56 11.71
C LEU A 429 -4.05 4.90 11.56
N GLU A 430 -4.74 6.02 11.69
CA GLU A 430 -4.16 7.36 11.60
C GLU A 430 -3.03 7.57 12.63
N PHE A 431 -3.27 7.19 13.91
CA PHE A 431 -2.26 7.27 14.95
C PHE A 431 -0.98 6.50 14.61
N LEU A 432 -1.09 5.34 13.96
CA LEU A 432 0.07 4.54 13.57
C LEU A 432 0.69 5.02 12.26
N THR A 433 -0.09 5.56 11.35
CA THR A 433 0.38 6.09 10.06
C THR A 433 1.16 7.39 10.25
N PHE A 434 0.66 8.33 11.04
CA PHE A 434 1.23 9.67 11.16
C PHE A 434 1.98 9.88 12.49
N PRO A 435 3.19 10.48 12.41
CA PRO A 435 3.80 11.19 11.28
C PRO A 435 4.69 10.33 10.35
N ARG A 436 4.78 8.99 10.52
CA ARG A 436 5.70 8.13 9.75
C ARG A 436 5.46 8.22 8.24
N LEU A 437 4.22 8.34 7.78
CA LEU A 437 3.92 8.44 6.34
C LEU A 437 4.58 9.66 5.72
N GLY A 438 4.66 10.79 6.43
CA GLY A 438 5.38 11.97 5.98
C GLY A 438 6.88 11.70 5.74
N ALA A 439 7.52 10.90 6.60
CA ALA A 439 8.91 10.51 6.41
C ALA A 439 9.07 9.47 5.27
N ILE A 440 8.12 8.54 5.12
CA ILE A 440 8.12 7.57 4.01
C ILE A 440 7.98 8.29 2.67
N THR A 441 7.08 9.29 2.60
CA THR A 441 6.94 10.03 1.33
C THR A 441 8.20 10.82 0.98
N GLU A 442 8.94 11.36 1.97
CA GLU A 442 10.24 11.97 1.70
C GLU A 442 11.26 10.96 1.13
N ASN A 443 11.30 9.74 1.67
CA ASN A 443 12.16 8.69 1.13
C ASN A 443 11.76 8.26 -0.28
N ALA A 444 10.47 8.32 -0.60
CA ALA A 444 9.91 7.87 -1.88
C ALA A 444 9.93 8.95 -2.97
N TRP A 445 9.73 10.21 -2.59
CA TRP A 445 9.58 11.33 -3.51
C TRP A 445 10.84 12.20 -3.62
N SER A 446 11.42 12.61 -2.47
CA SER A 446 12.49 13.60 -2.43
C SER A 446 13.83 13.04 -2.90
N PRO A 447 14.79 13.87 -3.33
CA PRO A 447 16.12 13.42 -3.70
C PRO A 447 16.80 12.63 -2.58
N LYS A 448 17.59 11.62 -2.97
CA LYS A 448 18.32 10.75 -2.05
C LYS A 448 19.16 11.57 -1.05
N GLY A 449 19.00 11.25 0.23
CA GLY A 449 19.76 11.91 1.31
C GLY A 449 19.22 13.28 1.74
N SER A 450 18.15 13.77 1.14
CA SER A 450 17.49 15.03 1.58
C SER A 450 16.69 14.85 2.86
N SER A 451 16.18 13.65 3.12
CA SER A 451 15.44 13.31 4.33
C SER A 451 16.36 12.76 5.40
N THR A 452 16.36 13.40 6.57
CA THR A 452 17.00 12.93 7.79
C THR A 452 16.07 13.21 8.96
N PHE A 453 16.27 12.55 10.10
CA PHE A 453 15.47 12.83 11.28
C PHE A 453 15.54 14.31 11.70
N SER A 454 16.71 14.95 11.59
CA SER A 454 16.87 16.37 11.89
C SER A 454 16.11 17.27 10.90
N SER A 455 16.19 16.98 9.60
CA SER A 455 15.45 17.77 8.59
C SER A 455 13.95 17.61 8.75
N PHE A 456 13.46 16.41 9.06
CA PHE A 456 12.05 16.15 9.31
C PHE A 456 11.54 16.89 10.54
N THR A 457 12.28 16.82 11.67
CA THR A 457 11.88 17.50 12.93
C THR A 457 11.81 19.01 12.79
N ASN A 458 12.66 19.61 11.96
CA ASN A 458 12.60 21.04 11.63
C ASN A 458 11.32 21.45 10.88
N LYS A 459 10.66 20.49 10.20
CA LYS A 459 9.41 20.67 9.45
C LYS A 459 8.16 20.22 10.23
N ALA A 460 8.35 19.55 11.36
CA ALA A 460 7.28 18.84 12.08
C ALA A 460 6.09 19.73 12.45
N ASP A 461 6.33 20.95 12.93
CA ASP A 461 5.23 21.88 13.31
C ASP A 461 4.35 22.25 12.11
N ALA A 462 4.97 22.52 10.94
CA ALA A 462 4.23 22.82 9.72
C ALA A 462 3.47 21.56 9.23
N TYR A 463 4.08 20.41 9.39
CA TYR A 463 3.46 19.13 9.01
C TYR A 463 2.25 18.80 9.90
N TYR A 464 2.35 18.96 11.21
CA TYR A 464 1.20 18.76 12.10
C TYR A 464 0.07 19.75 11.80
N LYS A 465 0.38 21.01 11.48
CA LYS A 465 -0.65 21.97 11.01
C LYS A 465 -1.34 21.51 9.72
N LEU A 466 -0.61 20.87 8.80
CA LEU A 466 -1.20 20.30 7.60
C LEU A 466 -2.17 19.16 7.94
N LEU A 467 -1.77 18.24 8.83
CA LEU A 467 -2.63 17.15 9.29
C LEU A 467 -3.89 17.67 9.99
N ASP A 468 -3.75 18.69 10.86
CA ASP A 468 -4.89 19.33 11.53
C ASP A 468 -5.85 19.99 10.53
N ALA A 469 -5.33 20.69 9.51
CA ALA A 469 -6.13 21.32 8.46
C ALA A 469 -6.95 20.29 7.66
N HIS A 470 -6.43 19.07 7.50
CA HIS A 470 -7.11 17.96 6.86
C HIS A 470 -7.88 17.05 7.84
N LYS A 471 -7.93 17.39 9.13
CA LYS A 471 -8.59 16.61 10.21
C LYS A 471 -8.08 15.16 10.32
N ILE A 472 -6.79 14.97 10.04
CA ILE A 472 -6.10 13.68 10.13
C ILE A 472 -5.54 13.51 11.54
N GLY A 473 -5.88 12.37 12.19
CA GLY A 473 -5.33 12.03 13.49
C GLY A 473 -3.86 11.58 13.39
N TYR A 474 -3.07 11.81 14.44
CA TYR A 474 -1.63 11.47 14.43
C TYR A 474 -1.09 11.15 15.83
N ALA A 475 0.09 10.53 15.88
CA ALA A 475 0.86 10.39 17.10
C ALA A 475 1.66 11.69 17.35
N PRO A 476 1.60 12.28 18.55
CA PRO A 476 2.46 13.39 18.88
C PRO A 476 3.94 12.96 18.92
N MET A 477 4.86 13.91 18.73
CA MET A 477 6.29 13.63 18.54
C MET A 477 6.89 12.78 19.67
N ASN A 478 6.50 12.99 20.92
CA ASN A 478 6.98 12.20 22.07
C ASN A 478 6.52 10.73 22.06
N LYS A 479 5.43 10.41 21.33
CA LYS A 479 4.98 9.03 21.09
C LYS A 479 5.62 8.45 19.83
N ALA A 480 5.77 9.26 18.79
CA ALA A 480 6.42 8.85 17.54
C ALA A 480 7.94 8.60 17.70
N CYS A 481 8.58 9.27 18.66
CA CYS A 481 9.98 9.10 19.04
C CYS A 481 10.10 8.70 20.52
N PRO A 482 9.72 7.48 20.90
CA PRO A 482 9.68 7.05 22.28
C PRO A 482 11.09 6.92 22.89
N SER A 483 11.17 7.11 24.21
CA SER A 483 12.40 6.90 24.98
C SER A 483 12.91 5.44 24.87
N PHE A 484 14.19 5.22 25.15
CA PHE A 484 14.81 3.90 25.13
C PHE A 484 14.07 2.87 26.02
N LEU A 485 13.67 3.25 27.23
CA LEU A 485 12.93 2.38 28.15
C LEU A 485 11.56 1.96 27.56
N TYR A 486 10.85 2.90 26.94
CA TYR A 486 9.57 2.58 26.30
C TYR A 486 9.75 1.69 25.06
N LYS A 487 10.79 1.91 24.26
CA LYS A 487 11.14 1.02 23.13
C LYS A 487 11.34 -0.42 23.62
N HIS A 488 12.07 -0.61 24.71
CA HIS A 488 12.36 -1.94 25.26
C HIS A 488 11.10 -2.63 25.80
N ALA A 489 10.30 -1.93 26.59
CA ALA A 489 9.03 -2.45 27.12
C ALA A 489 8.03 -2.79 26.02
N SER A 490 7.88 -1.92 25.02
CA SER A 490 7.02 -2.12 23.86
C SER A 490 7.45 -3.33 23.02
N SER A 491 8.76 -3.54 22.84
CA SER A 491 9.31 -4.68 22.11
C SER A 491 9.01 -6.01 22.82
N ILE A 492 9.18 -6.06 24.16
CA ILE A 492 8.85 -7.25 24.95
C ILE A 492 7.36 -7.56 24.89
N TRP A 493 6.51 -6.53 25.04
CA TRP A 493 5.06 -6.68 25.01
C TRP A 493 4.56 -7.20 23.66
N PHE A 494 5.07 -6.64 22.55
CA PHE A 494 4.71 -7.04 21.20
C PHE A 494 5.14 -8.47 20.89
N LYS A 495 6.41 -8.83 21.21
CA LYS A 495 6.91 -10.21 21.05
C LYS A 495 6.08 -11.24 21.81
N ARG A 496 5.69 -10.95 23.07
CA ARG A 496 4.85 -11.85 23.87
C ARG A 496 3.46 -12.05 23.27
N ARG A 497 2.86 -11.04 22.66
CA ARG A 497 1.52 -11.12 22.07
C ARG A 497 1.48 -11.85 20.74
N VAL A 498 2.49 -11.64 19.90
CA VAL A 498 2.53 -12.24 18.55
C VAL A 498 2.91 -13.73 18.62
N PHE A 499 3.79 -14.17 19.53
CA PHE A 499 4.36 -15.52 19.48
C PHE A 499 3.70 -16.57 20.41
N HIS A 500 2.78 -16.21 21.29
CA HIS A 500 2.33 -17.15 22.35
C HIS A 500 1.12 -18.03 21.97
N TRP A 501 0.29 -17.61 21.05
CA TRP A 501 -0.95 -18.35 20.70
C TRP A 501 -0.81 -19.31 19.53
N GLU A 502 0.12 -19.07 18.63
CA GLU A 502 0.28 -19.88 17.39
C GLU A 502 0.70 -21.34 17.67
N ARG A 503 1.57 -21.56 18.66
CA ARG A 503 2.17 -22.90 18.88
C ARG A 503 1.20 -23.96 19.40
N LEU A 504 0.24 -23.60 20.22
CA LEU A 504 -0.69 -24.55 20.86
C LEU A 504 -1.79 -25.04 19.89
N HIS A 505 -2.39 -24.14 19.11
CA HIS A 505 -3.42 -24.49 18.13
C HIS A 505 -2.86 -25.30 16.96
N THR A 506 -1.65 -25.00 16.54
CA THR A 506 -0.95 -25.69 15.45
C THR A 506 -0.72 -27.18 15.71
N ALA A 507 -0.31 -27.56 16.92
CA ALA A 507 -0.01 -28.96 17.26
C ALA A 507 -1.26 -29.83 17.28
N LEU A 508 -2.39 -29.29 17.73
CA LEU A 508 -3.68 -30.01 17.77
C LEU A 508 -4.28 -30.20 16.39
N ASP A 509 -4.15 -29.21 15.52
CA ASP A 509 -4.67 -29.25 14.16
C ASP A 509 -3.88 -30.21 13.27
N ASN A 510 -2.55 -30.27 13.40
CA ASN A 510 -1.73 -31.23 12.68
C ASN A 510 -2.13 -32.68 12.95
N LYS A 511 -2.35 -33.06 14.23
CA LYS A 511 -2.80 -34.42 14.58
C LYS A 511 -4.15 -34.79 13.97
N LYS A 512 -5.04 -33.81 13.79
CA LYS A 512 -6.36 -34.03 13.16
C LYS A 512 -6.25 -34.31 11.66
N VAL A 513 -5.39 -33.56 10.97
CA VAL A 513 -5.15 -33.72 9.52
C VAL A 513 -4.37 -34.98 9.20
N GLU A 514 -3.36 -35.35 9.99
CA GLU A 514 -2.65 -36.63 9.83
C GLU A 514 -3.59 -37.85 9.92
N ARG A 515 -4.63 -37.75 10.78
CA ARG A 515 -5.66 -38.80 10.83
C ARG A 515 -6.55 -38.84 9.60
N LEU A 516 -6.81 -37.70 8.96
CA LEU A 516 -7.57 -37.62 7.71
C LEU A 516 -6.76 -38.17 6.53
N ALA A 517 -5.48 -37.81 6.45
CA ALA A 517 -4.56 -38.31 5.42
C ALA A 517 -4.39 -39.83 5.44
N LYS A 518 -4.49 -40.48 6.62
CA LYS A 518 -4.45 -41.95 6.75
C LYS A 518 -5.75 -42.66 6.33
N LYS A 519 -6.83 -41.90 6.09
CA LYS A 519 -8.15 -42.45 5.69
C LYS A 519 -8.41 -42.31 4.19
N GLN A 520 -7.62 -41.52 3.49
CA GLN A 520 -7.57 -41.43 2.02
C GLN A 520 -6.46 -42.32 1.46
#